data_fd3c3e38c3d3a46e800c2a0a23308404
#
_entry.id   fd3c3e38c3d3a46e800c2a0a23308404
#
_cell.length_a   1.000
_cell.length_b   1.000
_cell.length_c   1.000
_cell.angle_alpha   90.00
_cell.angle_beta   90.00
_cell.angle_gamma   90.00
#
_symmetry.space_group_name_H-M   'P 1'
#
loop_
_entity.id
_entity.type
_entity.pdbx_description
1 polymer ?
#
loop_
_entity_poly.entity_id
_entity_poly.type
_entity_poly.pdbx_seq_one_letter_code
_entity_poly.pdbx_strand_id
1 'polypeptide(L)'
;EAAVLSGAVMLVTATAHVMGFAFTFEQLADSILAPLAQMDMSPILFLIMLSAIMIIAGTFLDGIAMIFIIVPLFLPAVKLLGIDPIHFGMVVVLCWGIGQQTPPVGAALFITSVIAKVDILTLTRANLPFIAVMFLVLGAVIAFPDQLVLLIPRALGL
;
A
#
# COMPACT_ATOMS: atom_id res chain seq x y z
N GLU A 1 -5.21 -28.90 -0.41
CA GLU A 1 -5.34 -27.51 0.08
C GLU A 1 -4.32 -26.60 -0.57
N ALA A 2 -3.02 -26.95 -0.60
CA ALA A 2 -1.97 -26.15 -1.23
C ALA A 2 -2.24 -25.83 -2.72
N ALA A 3 -2.71 -26.81 -3.50
CA ALA A 3 -3.03 -26.62 -4.91
C ALA A 3 -4.18 -25.61 -5.14
N VAL A 4 -5.17 -25.59 -4.25
CA VAL A 4 -6.30 -24.65 -4.30
C VAL A 4 -5.81 -23.24 -4.02
N LEU A 5 -4.97 -23.07 -2.99
CA LEU A 5 -4.35 -21.78 -2.66
C LEU A 5 -3.46 -21.28 -3.80
N SER A 6 -2.62 -22.15 -4.37
CA SER A 6 -1.76 -21.79 -5.50
C SER A 6 -2.60 -21.39 -6.72
N GLY A 7 -3.67 -22.12 -7.02
CA GLY A 7 -4.59 -21.78 -8.10
C GLY A 7 -5.29 -20.43 -7.89
N ALA A 8 -5.74 -20.15 -6.66
CA ALA A 8 -6.35 -18.86 -6.32
C ALA A 8 -5.36 -17.69 -6.50
N VAL A 9 -4.12 -17.84 -6.00
CA VAL A 9 -3.07 -16.82 -6.16
C VAL A 9 -2.74 -16.60 -7.63
N MET A 10 -2.61 -17.68 -8.43
CA MET A 10 -2.35 -17.56 -9.87
C MET A 10 -3.49 -16.85 -10.61
N LEU A 11 -4.75 -17.14 -10.24
CA LEU A 11 -5.91 -16.48 -10.84
C LEU A 11 -5.92 -14.98 -10.52
N VAL A 12 -5.71 -14.61 -9.25
CA VAL A 12 -5.63 -13.21 -8.83
C VAL A 12 -4.48 -12.50 -9.55
N THR A 13 -3.31 -13.13 -9.63
CA THR A 13 -2.16 -12.58 -10.35
C THR A 13 -2.44 -12.39 -11.84
N ALA A 14 -3.08 -13.35 -12.50
CA ALA A 14 -3.43 -13.25 -13.91
C ALA A 14 -4.44 -12.12 -14.17
N THR A 15 -5.49 -12.00 -13.35
CA THR A 15 -6.48 -10.93 -13.47
C THR A 15 -5.87 -9.55 -13.20
N ALA A 16 -4.98 -9.45 -12.23
CA ALA A 16 -4.26 -8.22 -11.92
C ALA A 16 -3.33 -7.77 -13.08
N HIS A 17 -2.68 -8.71 -13.78
CA HIS A 17 -1.90 -8.39 -14.99
C HIS A 17 -2.78 -7.85 -16.12
N VAL A 18 -3.96 -8.44 -16.34
CA VAL A 18 -4.92 -7.94 -17.33
C VAL A 18 -5.37 -6.51 -16.96
N MET A 19 -5.61 -6.25 -15.68
CA MET A 19 -5.98 -4.93 -15.18
C MET A 19 -4.84 -3.91 -15.36
N GLY A 20 -3.59 -4.30 -15.04
CA GLY A 20 -2.41 -3.48 -15.28
C GLY A 20 -2.21 -3.15 -16.77
N PHE A 21 -2.46 -4.12 -17.66
CA PHE A 21 -2.44 -3.89 -19.11
C PHE A 21 -3.53 -2.90 -19.54
N ALA A 22 -4.76 -3.05 -19.03
CA ALA A 22 -5.86 -2.13 -19.30
C ALA A 22 -5.53 -0.69 -18.85
N PHE A 23 -4.95 -0.52 -17.66
CA PHE A 23 -4.53 0.80 -17.15
C PHE A 23 -3.45 1.45 -18.03
N THR A 24 -2.53 0.64 -18.55
CA THR A 24 -1.50 1.13 -19.48
C THR A 24 -2.12 1.51 -20.82
N PHE A 25 -3.03 0.70 -21.33
CA PHE A 25 -3.71 0.94 -22.60
C PHE A 25 -4.60 2.19 -22.58
N GLU A 26 -5.34 2.38 -21.49
CA GLU A 26 -6.19 3.56 -21.24
C GLU A 26 -5.40 4.80 -20.82
N GLN A 27 -4.07 4.71 -20.75
CA GLN A 27 -3.20 5.82 -20.33
C GLN A 27 -3.62 6.44 -18.99
N LEU A 28 -4.16 5.64 -18.07
CA LEU A 28 -4.59 6.12 -16.75
C LEU A 28 -3.44 6.72 -15.95
N ALA A 29 -2.24 6.20 -16.12
CA ALA A 29 -1.04 6.77 -15.52
C ALA A 29 -0.81 8.21 -16.00
N ASP A 30 -0.97 8.48 -17.30
CA ASP A 30 -0.80 9.82 -17.87
C ASP A 30 -1.87 10.79 -17.39
N SER A 31 -3.10 10.30 -17.21
CA SER A 31 -4.21 11.08 -16.64
C SER A 31 -3.94 11.52 -15.19
N ILE A 32 -3.21 10.71 -14.43
CA ILE A 32 -2.77 11.04 -13.06
C ILE A 32 -1.53 11.95 -13.11
N LEU A 33 -0.61 11.69 -14.04
CA LEU A 33 0.64 12.44 -14.16
C LEU A 33 0.43 13.89 -14.65
N ALA A 34 -0.53 14.11 -15.56
CA ALA A 34 -0.76 15.44 -16.13
C ALA A 34 -1.08 16.52 -15.08
N PRO A 35 -2.01 16.31 -14.12
CA PRO A 35 -2.23 17.26 -13.05
C PRO A 35 -1.06 17.33 -12.05
N LEU A 36 -0.38 16.20 -11.78
CA LEU A 36 0.77 16.19 -10.86
C LEU A 36 1.97 16.96 -11.41
N ALA A 37 2.21 16.89 -12.71
CA ALA A 37 3.29 17.63 -13.37
C ALA A 37 3.04 19.15 -13.39
N GLN A 38 1.78 19.58 -13.31
CA GLN A 38 1.40 21.01 -13.24
C GLN A 38 1.39 21.55 -11.80
N MET A 39 1.29 20.67 -10.81
CA MET A 39 1.39 21.01 -9.40
C MET A 39 2.85 20.81 -8.98
N ASP A 40 3.49 21.87 -8.50
CA ASP A 40 4.86 21.79 -7.92
C ASP A 40 4.80 20.99 -6.59
N MET A 41 4.39 19.71 -6.72
CA MET A 41 4.09 18.84 -5.59
C MET A 41 5.38 18.23 -5.04
N SER A 42 5.63 18.44 -3.76
CA SER A 42 6.78 17.82 -3.11
C SER A 42 6.59 16.28 -3.02
N PRO A 43 7.68 15.49 -3.14
CA PRO A 43 7.62 14.03 -2.99
C PRO A 43 6.95 13.57 -1.70
N ILE A 44 7.19 14.30 -0.61
CA ILE A 44 6.59 13.98 0.71
C ILE A 44 5.08 14.18 0.69
N LEU A 45 4.60 15.30 0.11
CA LEU A 45 3.15 15.55 0.02
C LEU A 45 2.45 14.50 -0.84
N PHE A 46 3.08 14.10 -1.95
CA PHE A 46 2.58 13.02 -2.80
C PHE A 46 2.46 11.70 -2.03
N LEU A 47 3.49 11.31 -1.28
CA LEU A 47 3.47 10.08 -0.48
C LEU A 47 2.41 10.13 0.62
N ILE A 48 2.19 11.27 1.26
CA ILE A 48 1.14 11.42 2.29
C ILE A 48 -0.25 11.26 1.66
N MET A 49 -0.53 11.93 0.54
CA MET A 49 -1.81 11.80 -0.16
C MET A 49 -2.04 10.37 -0.66
N LEU A 50 -1.02 9.77 -1.26
CA LEU A 50 -1.07 8.40 -1.71
C LEU A 50 -1.30 7.43 -0.55
N SER A 51 -0.62 7.63 0.58
CA SER A 51 -0.80 6.80 1.79
C SER A 51 -2.24 6.85 2.29
N ALA A 52 -2.88 8.01 2.29
CA ALA A 52 -4.29 8.13 2.67
C ALA A 52 -5.21 7.31 1.75
N ILE A 53 -5.00 7.42 0.43
CA ILE A 53 -5.75 6.62 -0.56
C ILE A 53 -5.52 5.13 -0.35
N MET A 54 -4.26 4.72 -0.15
CA MET A 54 -3.88 3.32 0.02
C MET A 54 -4.40 2.71 1.31
N ILE A 55 -4.41 3.46 2.41
CA ILE A 55 -4.97 2.99 3.69
C ILE A 55 -6.48 2.76 3.51
N ILE A 56 -7.21 3.70 2.90
CA ILE A 56 -8.63 3.54 2.60
C ILE A 56 -8.86 2.33 1.70
N ALA A 57 -8.11 2.21 0.59
CA ALA A 57 -8.20 1.06 -0.30
C ALA A 57 -7.87 -0.26 0.42
N GLY A 58 -6.84 -0.27 1.29
CA GLY A 58 -6.42 -1.41 2.08
C GLY A 58 -7.43 -1.90 3.11
N THR A 59 -8.45 -1.09 3.47
CA THR A 59 -9.55 -1.58 4.31
C THR A 59 -10.45 -2.55 3.56
N PHE A 60 -10.50 -2.46 2.22
CA PHE A 60 -11.38 -3.25 1.35
C PHE A 60 -10.63 -4.27 0.49
N LEU A 61 -9.40 -3.94 0.08
CA LEU A 61 -8.60 -4.76 -0.82
C LEU A 61 -7.62 -5.63 -0.04
N ASP A 62 -7.46 -6.87 -0.52
CA ASP A 62 -6.35 -7.72 -0.06
C ASP A 62 -5.00 -7.19 -0.56
N GLY A 63 -3.93 -7.53 0.16
CA GLY A 63 -2.57 -7.04 -0.12
C GLY A 63 -2.07 -7.38 -1.50
N ILE A 64 -2.37 -8.58 -1.97
CA ILE A 64 -1.97 -9.03 -3.31
C ILE A 64 -2.65 -8.15 -4.36
N ALA A 65 -3.97 -7.97 -4.27
CA ALA A 65 -4.73 -7.12 -5.19
C ALA A 65 -4.25 -5.66 -5.13
N MET A 66 -4.00 -5.15 -3.93
CA MET A 66 -3.52 -3.78 -3.74
C MET A 66 -2.16 -3.55 -4.41
N ILE A 67 -1.19 -4.44 -4.22
CA ILE A 67 0.13 -4.31 -4.86
C ILE A 67 0.00 -4.35 -6.38
N PHE A 68 -0.75 -5.29 -6.93
CA PHE A 68 -0.88 -5.44 -8.38
C PHE A 68 -1.66 -4.31 -9.07
N ILE A 69 -2.56 -3.64 -8.36
CA ILE A 69 -3.35 -2.52 -8.88
C ILE A 69 -2.64 -1.18 -8.65
N ILE A 70 -2.24 -0.92 -7.41
CA ILE A 70 -1.74 0.39 -6.99
C ILE A 70 -0.31 0.63 -7.48
N VAL A 71 0.57 -0.38 -7.37
CA VAL A 71 1.99 -0.18 -7.73
C VAL A 71 2.15 0.18 -9.20
N PRO A 72 1.61 -0.56 -10.20
CA PRO A 72 1.77 -0.17 -11.60
C PRO A 72 1.15 1.18 -11.92
N LEU A 73 0.02 1.52 -11.27
CA LEU A 73 -0.70 2.77 -11.52
C LEU A 73 0.11 4.00 -11.07
N PHE A 74 0.78 3.92 -9.91
CA PHE A 74 1.49 5.06 -9.33
C PHE A 74 3.00 5.05 -9.56
N LEU A 75 3.58 3.93 -10.01
CA LEU A 75 5.02 3.83 -10.26
C LEU A 75 5.56 4.87 -11.24
N PRO A 76 4.86 5.25 -12.33
CA PRO A 76 5.31 6.34 -13.20
C PRO A 76 5.40 7.68 -12.46
N ALA A 77 4.42 8.02 -11.61
CA ALA A 77 4.43 9.23 -10.80
C ALA A 77 5.57 9.24 -9.77
N VAL A 78 5.82 8.09 -9.14
CA VAL A 78 6.94 7.87 -8.20
C VAL A 78 8.27 8.18 -8.87
N LYS A 79 8.47 7.67 -10.09
CA LYS A 79 9.69 7.91 -10.88
C LYS A 79 9.81 9.37 -11.31
N LEU A 80 8.72 10.00 -11.74
CA LEU A 80 8.69 11.42 -12.14
C LEU A 80 9.12 12.32 -10.98
N LEU A 81 8.65 12.02 -9.76
CA LEU A 81 8.96 12.78 -8.55
C LEU A 81 10.34 12.42 -7.94
N GLY A 82 11.10 11.52 -8.57
CA GLY A 82 12.40 11.08 -8.08
C GLY A 82 12.37 10.29 -6.79
N ILE A 83 11.22 9.67 -6.46
CA ILE A 83 11.06 8.82 -5.29
C ILE A 83 11.68 7.45 -5.58
N ASP A 84 12.49 6.96 -4.65
CA ASP A 84 13.10 5.63 -4.78
C ASP A 84 12.02 4.53 -4.75
N PRO A 85 12.06 3.56 -5.69
CA PRO A 85 11.08 2.46 -5.74
C PRO A 85 11.05 1.59 -4.49
N ILE A 86 12.19 1.42 -3.79
CA ILE A 86 12.25 0.64 -2.54
C ILE A 86 11.54 1.40 -1.42
N HIS A 87 11.76 2.72 -1.35
CA HIS A 87 11.05 3.58 -0.40
C HIS A 87 9.53 3.55 -0.66
N PHE A 88 9.12 3.70 -1.92
CA PHE A 88 7.71 3.58 -2.30
C PHE A 88 7.12 2.22 -1.91
N GLY A 89 7.83 1.11 -2.19
CA GLY A 89 7.40 -0.23 -1.82
C GLY A 89 7.20 -0.40 -0.32
N MET A 90 8.08 0.17 0.51
CA MET A 90 7.94 0.14 1.97
C MET A 90 6.68 0.90 2.43
N VAL A 91 6.41 2.07 1.84
CA VAL A 91 5.19 2.85 2.13
C VAL A 91 3.94 2.05 1.75
N VAL A 92 3.94 1.38 0.59
CA VAL A 92 2.83 0.51 0.14
C VAL A 92 2.52 -0.57 1.17
N VAL A 93 3.53 -1.31 1.62
CA VAL A 93 3.37 -2.42 2.58
C VAL A 93 2.85 -1.92 3.93
N LEU A 94 3.37 -0.79 4.41
CA LEU A 94 2.90 -0.19 5.67
C LEU A 94 1.45 0.28 5.57
N CYS A 95 1.07 0.94 4.48
CA CYS A 95 -0.30 1.39 4.24
C CYS A 95 -1.28 0.21 4.18
N TRP A 96 -0.90 -0.87 3.48
CA TRP A 96 -1.69 -2.09 3.48
C TRP A 96 -1.86 -2.66 4.88
N GLY A 97 -0.77 -2.81 5.63
CA GLY A 97 -0.81 -3.34 7.01
C GLY A 97 -1.73 -2.53 7.93
N ILE A 98 -1.74 -1.19 7.80
CA ILE A 98 -2.64 -0.30 8.54
C ILE A 98 -4.10 -0.52 8.07
N GLY A 99 -4.33 -0.55 6.75
CA GLY A 99 -5.66 -0.74 6.17
C GLY A 99 -6.32 -2.04 6.62
N GLN A 100 -5.57 -3.15 6.63
CA GLN A 100 -6.07 -4.47 7.06
C GLN A 100 -6.53 -4.52 8.53
N GLN A 101 -6.06 -3.60 9.35
CA GLN A 101 -6.41 -3.51 10.77
C GLN A 101 -7.39 -2.37 11.06
N THR A 102 -7.84 -1.64 10.03
CA THR A 102 -8.70 -0.47 10.19
C THR A 102 -10.14 -0.79 9.74
N PRO A 103 -11.17 -0.46 10.56
CA PRO A 103 -12.56 -0.55 10.13
C PRO A 103 -12.81 0.34 8.89
N PRO A 104 -13.79 0.05 8.01
CA PRO A 104 -15.01 -0.76 8.28
C PRO A 104 -14.86 -2.24 8.00
N VAL A 105 -13.94 -2.67 7.14
CA VAL A 105 -13.80 -4.10 6.80
C VAL A 105 -12.61 -4.72 7.51
N GLY A 106 -11.38 -4.28 7.22
CA GLY A 106 -10.14 -4.77 7.81
C GLY A 106 -10.06 -6.29 7.89
N ALA A 107 -9.66 -6.96 6.80
CA ALA A 107 -9.76 -8.42 6.74
C ALA A 107 -9.02 -9.12 7.88
N ALA A 108 -7.86 -8.62 8.30
CA ALA A 108 -7.12 -9.15 9.44
C ALA A 108 -7.88 -8.96 10.75
N LEU A 109 -8.50 -7.79 10.90
CA LEU A 109 -9.33 -7.48 12.09
C LEU A 109 -10.53 -8.41 12.18
N PHE A 110 -11.21 -8.64 11.05
CA PHE A 110 -12.37 -9.54 11.00
C PHE A 110 -11.99 -10.99 11.32
N ILE A 111 -10.94 -11.51 10.70
CA ILE A 111 -10.45 -12.89 10.94
C ILE A 111 -10.06 -13.04 12.42
N THR A 112 -9.36 -12.07 12.98
CA THR A 112 -8.96 -12.11 14.40
C THR A 112 -10.17 -12.07 15.33
N SER A 113 -11.20 -11.27 15.03
CA SER A 113 -12.46 -11.22 15.78
C SER A 113 -13.15 -12.59 15.82
N VAL A 114 -13.23 -13.28 14.69
CA VAL A 114 -13.84 -14.62 14.61
C VAL A 114 -13.04 -15.65 15.42
N ILE A 115 -11.71 -15.65 15.32
CA ILE A 115 -10.84 -16.60 16.03
C ILE A 115 -10.89 -16.35 17.54
N ALA A 116 -10.79 -15.09 17.94
CA ALA A 116 -10.80 -14.70 19.35
C ALA A 116 -12.19 -14.72 19.99
N LYS A 117 -13.25 -14.85 19.17
CA LYS A 117 -14.66 -14.77 19.60
C LYS A 117 -14.97 -13.48 20.37
N VAL A 118 -14.41 -12.39 19.92
CA VAL A 118 -14.56 -11.04 20.50
C VAL A 118 -15.20 -10.14 19.46
N ASP A 119 -16.06 -9.23 19.92
CA ASP A 119 -16.70 -8.23 19.04
C ASP A 119 -15.66 -7.33 18.36
N ILE A 120 -15.90 -7.02 17.09
CA ILE A 120 -15.00 -6.20 16.23
C ILE A 120 -14.69 -4.85 16.89
N LEU A 121 -15.70 -4.20 17.50
CA LEU A 121 -15.52 -2.89 18.11
C LEU A 121 -14.58 -2.95 19.33
N THR A 122 -14.72 -3.97 20.14
CA THR A 122 -13.84 -4.22 21.30
C THR A 122 -12.41 -4.50 20.82
N LEU A 123 -12.25 -5.33 19.78
CA LEU A 123 -10.95 -5.64 19.19
C LEU A 123 -10.31 -4.38 18.58
N THR A 124 -11.09 -3.58 17.85
CA THR A 124 -10.62 -2.32 17.27
C THR A 124 -10.07 -1.37 18.33
N ARG A 125 -10.79 -1.21 19.45
CA ARG A 125 -10.34 -0.36 20.56
C ARG A 125 -9.03 -0.86 21.17
N ALA A 126 -8.88 -2.18 21.34
CA ALA A 126 -7.65 -2.77 21.84
C ALA A 126 -6.48 -2.61 20.85
N ASN A 127 -6.77 -2.53 19.55
CA ASN A 127 -5.77 -2.41 18.50
C ASN A 127 -5.34 -0.95 18.23
N LEU A 128 -6.11 0.06 18.67
CA LEU A 128 -5.82 1.47 18.43
C LEU A 128 -4.38 1.90 18.77
N PRO A 129 -3.78 1.52 19.92
CA PRO A 129 -2.41 1.91 20.21
C PRO A 129 -1.40 1.33 19.24
N PHE A 130 -1.62 0.12 18.73
CA PHE A 130 -0.75 -0.50 17.72
C PHE A 130 -0.87 0.20 16.37
N ILE A 131 -2.11 0.53 15.97
CA ILE A 131 -2.36 1.32 14.74
C ILE A 131 -1.69 2.69 14.84
N ALA A 132 -1.76 3.35 16.00
CA ALA A 132 -1.09 4.64 16.22
C ALA A 132 0.44 4.52 16.05
N VAL A 133 1.06 3.47 16.58
CA VAL A 133 2.49 3.20 16.37
C VAL A 133 2.79 2.96 14.89
N MET A 134 1.96 2.22 14.17
CA MET A 134 2.13 2.00 12.72
C MET A 134 2.05 3.31 11.92
N PHE A 135 1.15 4.23 12.29
CA PHE A 135 1.09 5.58 11.69
C PHE A 135 2.35 6.40 11.98
N LEU A 136 2.90 6.31 13.19
CA LEU A 136 4.17 6.97 13.53
C LEU A 136 5.33 6.40 12.70
N VAL A 137 5.39 5.07 12.54
CA VAL A 137 6.39 4.42 11.70
C VAL A 137 6.23 4.83 10.24
N LEU A 138 5.01 4.86 9.71
CA LEU A 138 4.73 5.32 8.35
C LEU A 138 5.20 6.76 8.15
N GLY A 139 4.85 7.66 9.08
CA GLY A 139 5.30 9.05 9.05
C GLY A 139 6.82 9.18 9.10
N ALA A 140 7.49 8.39 9.93
CA ALA A 140 8.94 8.36 10.02
C ALA A 140 9.59 7.83 8.72
N VAL A 141 9.03 6.79 8.12
CA VAL A 141 9.50 6.22 6.84
C VAL A 141 9.35 7.24 5.70
N ILE A 142 8.25 7.98 5.65
CA ILE A 142 8.03 9.03 4.65
C ILE A 142 9.00 10.20 4.85
N ALA A 143 9.25 10.61 6.10
CA ALA A 143 10.08 11.77 6.42
C ALA A 143 11.59 11.49 6.33
N PHE A 144 12.02 10.26 6.65
CA PHE A 144 13.42 9.88 6.77
C PHE A 144 13.78 8.65 5.94
N PRO A 145 13.60 8.68 4.59
CA PRO A 145 13.82 7.52 3.72
C PRO A 145 15.27 7.02 3.79
N ASP A 146 16.23 7.93 3.78
CA ASP A 146 17.66 7.59 3.73
C ASP A 146 18.14 6.81 4.96
N GLN A 147 17.62 7.13 6.13
CA GLN A 147 18.05 6.53 7.40
C GLN A 147 17.29 5.24 7.72
N LEU A 148 16.01 5.15 7.36
CA LEU A 148 15.16 4.03 7.78
C LEU A 148 14.98 2.96 6.70
N VAL A 149 15.02 3.36 5.42
CA VAL A 149 14.72 2.45 4.30
C VAL A 149 15.95 2.21 3.44
N LEU A 150 16.63 3.27 3.01
CA LEU A 150 17.69 3.18 2.01
C LEU A 150 19.08 2.93 2.60
N LEU A 151 19.23 2.92 3.92
CA LEU A 151 20.51 2.67 4.59
C LEU A 151 21.10 1.31 4.19
N ILE A 152 20.29 0.24 4.29
CA ILE A 152 20.72 -1.13 4.00
C ILE A 152 20.91 -1.36 2.51
N PRO A 153 19.96 -1.02 1.61
CA PRO A 153 20.14 -1.15 0.16
C PRO A 153 21.40 -0.44 -0.34
N ARG A 154 21.62 0.81 0.08
CA ARG A 154 22.82 1.57 -0.31
C ARG A 154 24.13 0.97 0.24
N ALA A 155 24.12 0.41 1.44
CA ALA A 155 25.29 -0.28 2.00
C ALA A 155 25.62 -1.56 1.22
N LEU A 156 24.64 -2.19 0.58
CA LEU A 156 24.76 -3.37 -0.26
C LEU A 156 25.02 -3.04 -1.75
N GLY A 157 25.04 -1.75 -2.13
CA GLY A 157 25.27 -1.32 -3.51
C GLY A 157 24.06 -1.51 -4.45
N LEU A 158 22.84 -1.55 -3.87
CA LEU A 158 21.57 -1.69 -4.57
C LEU A 158 20.88 -0.35 -4.78
#